data_bd172ace9c46e611e943427dd979db6c
#
_entry.id   bd172ace9c46e611e943427dd979db6c
#
_cell.length_a   1.000
_cell.length_b   1.000
_cell.length_c   1.000
_cell.angle_alpha   90.00
_cell.angle_beta   90.00
_cell.angle_gamma   90.00
#
_symmetry.space_group_name_H-M   'P 1'
#
loop_
_entity.id
_entity.type
_entity.pdbx_description
1 polymer ?
#
loop_
_entity_poly.entity_id
_entity_poly.type
_entity_poly.pdbx_seq_one_letter_code
_entity_poly.pdbx_strand_id
1 'polypeptide(L)'
;QLKAAQEMLNDTEYADPDLVFDELSDYVTLIAKGVMPALLITGQGGVGKSYNIDKILDQYGKRHETWEKVKGKASPTAIYSILWENRDKIVVFDECDNIFKDAEALNILKGALDSNDFREISWATKNEGMVNTSDLDDNNEITQRVQEWSDEHNGKEGLPNHFIFEGEVIFISNLKKSEIYKKDSALLTRCTCIDIVLSAQGVMKRMETVLPHIKIYKSLGAKGSDGKDITDPALKQEVFDFMKSDEFMKNPKVRGKSLNFNVFDKIYKLRWSGLENWKERAFNCGG
;
A
#
# COMPACT_ATOMS: atom_id res chain seq x y z
N GLN A 1 30.95 -14.33 4.80
CA GLN A 1 29.48 -14.33 4.80
C GLN A 1 28.88 -12.92 4.83
N LEU A 2 29.34 -11.98 5.68
CA LEU A 2 28.88 -10.59 5.70
C LEU A 2 29.23 -9.81 4.42
N LYS A 3 30.38 -10.05 3.79
CA LYS A 3 30.76 -9.43 2.51
C LYS A 3 29.90 -9.94 1.35
N ALA A 4 29.63 -11.23 1.28
CA ALA A 4 28.75 -11.82 0.26
C ALA A 4 27.31 -11.38 0.40
N ALA A 5 26.81 -11.22 1.64
CA ALA A 5 25.49 -10.63 1.90
C ALA A 5 25.45 -9.13 1.53
N GLN A 6 26.55 -8.41 1.67
CA GLN A 6 26.67 -7.00 1.30
C GLN A 6 26.83 -6.79 -0.21
N GLU A 7 27.44 -7.72 -0.93
CA GLU A 7 27.53 -7.74 -2.39
C GLU A 7 26.17 -8.12 -3.02
N MET A 8 25.43 -9.05 -2.45
CA MET A 8 24.03 -9.36 -2.85
C MET A 8 23.07 -8.17 -2.64
N LEU A 9 23.38 -7.26 -1.71
CA LEU A 9 22.59 -6.03 -1.47
C LEU A 9 22.92 -4.90 -2.45
N ASN A 10 24.00 -4.98 -3.21
CA ASN A 10 24.45 -3.94 -4.14
C ASN A 10 24.11 -4.20 -5.62
N ASP A 11 23.79 -5.43 -6.00
CA ASP A 11 23.22 -5.74 -7.31
C ASP A 11 21.70 -5.45 -7.27
N THR A 12 21.33 -4.23 -7.58
CA THR A 12 19.93 -3.89 -7.86
C THR A 12 19.58 -4.50 -9.21
N GLU A 13 19.27 -5.77 -9.23
CA GLU A 13 18.72 -6.42 -10.40
C GLU A 13 17.32 -5.85 -10.63
N TYR A 14 17.15 -5.12 -11.72
CA TYR A 14 15.85 -4.56 -12.06
C TYR A 14 14.93 -5.68 -12.54
N ALA A 15 13.75 -5.76 -11.92
CA ALA A 15 12.74 -6.73 -12.30
C ALA A 15 12.17 -6.42 -13.71
N ASP A 16 11.81 -7.48 -14.45
CA ASP A 16 10.93 -7.33 -15.60
C ASP A 16 9.54 -6.90 -15.10
N PRO A 17 9.00 -5.76 -15.58
CA PRO A 17 7.76 -5.20 -15.05
C PRO A 17 6.55 -6.12 -15.25
N ASP A 18 6.49 -6.90 -16.33
CA ASP A 18 5.35 -7.79 -16.57
C ASP A 18 5.42 -8.95 -15.57
N LEU A 19 6.57 -9.61 -15.43
CA LEU A 19 6.73 -10.72 -14.50
C LEU A 19 6.48 -10.33 -13.05
N VAL A 20 7.03 -9.20 -12.57
CA VAL A 20 6.85 -8.80 -11.17
C VAL A 20 5.42 -8.37 -10.84
N PHE A 21 4.69 -7.82 -11.80
CA PHE A 21 3.27 -7.49 -11.59
C PHE A 21 2.35 -8.69 -11.76
N ASP A 22 2.72 -9.70 -12.54
CA ASP A 22 2.03 -10.99 -12.58
C ASP A 22 2.21 -11.72 -11.25
N GLU A 23 3.45 -11.80 -10.74
CA GLU A 23 3.73 -12.34 -9.40
C GLU A 23 2.97 -11.60 -8.31
N LEU A 24 2.94 -10.27 -8.32
CA LEU A 24 2.13 -9.46 -7.41
C LEU A 24 0.66 -9.88 -7.47
N SER A 25 0.13 -10.07 -8.68
CA SER A 25 -1.28 -10.45 -8.89
C SER A 25 -1.59 -11.83 -8.31
N ASP A 26 -0.68 -12.78 -8.48
CA ASP A 26 -0.80 -14.13 -7.93
C ASP A 26 -0.84 -14.08 -6.39
N TYR A 27 0.09 -13.37 -5.74
CA TYR A 27 0.12 -13.30 -4.28
C TYR A 27 -1.08 -12.54 -3.71
N VAL A 28 -1.53 -11.45 -4.31
CA VAL A 28 -2.75 -10.75 -3.86
C VAL A 28 -3.97 -11.66 -4.00
N THR A 29 -4.01 -12.48 -5.05
CA THR A 29 -5.06 -13.50 -5.24
C THR A 29 -5.04 -14.56 -4.13
N LEU A 30 -3.85 -15.00 -3.70
CA LEU A 30 -3.72 -15.95 -2.59
C LEU A 30 -4.15 -15.34 -1.25
N ILE A 31 -3.86 -14.06 -1.00
CA ILE A 31 -4.40 -13.30 0.13
C ILE A 31 -5.92 -13.25 0.06
N ALA A 32 -6.49 -12.86 -1.10
CA ALA A 32 -7.94 -12.73 -1.28
C ALA A 32 -8.71 -14.05 -1.11
N LYS A 33 -8.02 -15.17 -1.21
CA LYS A 33 -8.57 -16.52 -0.99
C LYS A 33 -8.29 -17.08 0.41
N GLY A 34 -7.68 -16.30 1.31
CA GLY A 34 -7.32 -16.75 2.66
C GLY A 34 -6.22 -17.81 2.69
N VAL A 35 -5.45 -17.97 1.60
CA VAL A 35 -4.35 -18.97 1.53
C VAL A 35 -3.08 -18.48 2.20
N MET A 36 -2.88 -17.17 2.23
CA MET A 36 -1.69 -16.53 2.80
C MET A 36 -2.13 -15.44 3.80
N PRO A 37 -1.53 -15.40 4.99
CA PRO A 37 -1.95 -14.46 6.04
C PRO A 37 -1.45 -13.04 5.80
N ALA A 38 -0.33 -12.86 5.09
CA ALA A 38 0.28 -11.55 4.95
C ALA A 38 1.17 -11.39 3.72
N LEU A 39 1.15 -10.19 3.14
CA LEU A 39 1.97 -9.78 2.01
C LEU A 39 2.59 -8.40 2.27
N LEU A 40 3.90 -8.28 2.08
CA LEU A 40 4.62 -7.01 2.11
C LEU A 40 5.13 -6.67 0.71
N ILE A 41 4.67 -5.55 0.18
CA ILE A 41 5.10 -5.03 -1.12
C ILE A 41 5.95 -3.79 -0.89
N THR A 42 7.21 -3.86 -1.27
CA THR A 42 8.18 -2.77 -1.21
C THR A 42 8.51 -2.20 -2.59
N GLY A 43 9.23 -1.10 -2.65
CA GLY A 43 9.74 -0.54 -3.91
C GLY A 43 9.25 0.87 -4.20
N GLN A 44 9.72 1.41 -5.32
CA GLN A 44 9.52 2.82 -5.68
C GLN A 44 8.06 3.24 -5.80
N GLY A 45 7.77 4.48 -5.39
CA GLY A 45 6.43 5.06 -5.47
C GLY A 45 5.97 5.35 -6.90
N GLY A 46 4.64 5.31 -7.12
CA GLY A 46 4.02 5.73 -8.38
C GLY A 46 4.23 4.78 -9.56
N VAL A 47 4.52 3.50 -9.32
CA VAL A 47 4.60 2.46 -10.37
C VAL A 47 3.32 1.62 -10.51
N GLY A 48 2.26 1.97 -9.76
CA GLY A 48 0.96 1.33 -9.86
C GLY A 48 0.71 0.20 -8.86
N LYS A 49 1.52 0.05 -7.81
CA LYS A 49 1.34 -0.98 -6.76
C LYS A 49 -0.09 -0.98 -6.20
N SER A 50 -0.48 0.12 -5.55
CA SER A 50 -1.79 0.26 -4.88
C SER A 50 -2.96 0.06 -5.84
N TYR A 51 -2.88 0.61 -7.06
CA TYR A 51 -3.92 0.43 -8.07
C TYR A 51 -4.14 -1.04 -8.45
N ASN A 52 -3.04 -1.79 -8.64
CA ASN A 52 -3.13 -3.22 -8.99
C ASN A 52 -3.77 -4.03 -7.88
N ILE A 53 -3.39 -3.77 -6.62
CA ILE A 53 -3.92 -4.45 -5.45
C ILE A 53 -5.42 -4.19 -5.32
N ASP A 54 -5.84 -2.92 -5.36
CA ASP A 54 -7.25 -2.54 -5.29
C ASP A 54 -8.07 -3.26 -6.38
N LYS A 55 -7.58 -3.22 -7.62
CA LYS A 55 -8.25 -3.86 -8.76
C LYS A 55 -8.42 -5.38 -8.59
N ILE A 56 -7.46 -6.04 -7.94
CA ILE A 56 -7.55 -7.49 -7.71
C ILE A 56 -8.52 -7.76 -6.56
N LEU A 57 -8.38 -7.04 -5.44
CA LEU A 57 -9.26 -7.22 -4.28
C LEU A 57 -10.73 -6.96 -4.64
N ASP A 58 -11.02 -5.97 -5.48
CA ASP A 58 -12.36 -5.67 -5.99
C ASP A 58 -12.99 -6.80 -6.85
N GLN A 59 -12.20 -7.76 -7.33
CA GLN A 59 -12.70 -8.95 -8.00
C GLN A 59 -13.22 -10.01 -7.01
N TYR A 60 -12.73 -10.01 -5.77
CA TYR A 60 -13.08 -10.97 -4.73
C TYR A 60 -14.06 -10.42 -3.70
N GLY A 61 -14.25 -9.11 -3.66
CA GLY A 61 -15.19 -8.46 -2.76
C GLY A 61 -15.14 -6.95 -2.89
N LYS A 62 -15.92 -6.25 -2.06
CA LYS A 62 -15.97 -4.79 -2.09
C LYS A 62 -15.24 -4.20 -0.90
N ARG A 63 -14.61 -3.04 -1.13
CA ARG A 63 -14.05 -2.24 -0.07
C ARG A 63 -15.12 -1.89 0.98
N HIS A 64 -14.73 -1.87 2.26
CA HIS A 64 -15.55 -1.74 3.46
C HIS A 64 -16.41 -2.98 3.80
N GLU A 65 -16.60 -3.92 2.86
CA GLU A 65 -17.32 -5.18 3.11
C GLU A 65 -16.34 -6.34 3.40
N THR A 66 -15.41 -6.62 2.47
CA THR A 66 -14.48 -7.75 2.55
C THR A 66 -13.02 -7.33 2.73
N TRP A 67 -12.71 -6.08 2.44
CA TRP A 67 -11.39 -5.53 2.67
C TRP A 67 -11.46 -4.04 3.04
N GLU A 68 -10.46 -3.58 3.78
CA GLU A 68 -10.34 -2.20 4.20
C GLU A 68 -8.94 -1.65 3.88
N LYS A 69 -8.85 -0.35 3.64
CA LYS A 69 -7.60 0.32 3.28
C LYS A 69 -7.34 1.55 4.13
N VAL A 70 -6.20 1.54 4.77
CA VAL A 70 -5.66 2.65 5.55
C VAL A 70 -4.51 3.25 4.78
N LYS A 71 -4.54 4.57 4.59
CA LYS A 71 -3.48 5.28 3.86
C LYS A 71 -2.84 6.37 4.72
N GLY A 72 -1.51 6.43 4.68
CA GLY A 72 -0.73 7.46 5.33
C GLY A 72 -0.21 7.04 6.71
N LYS A 73 -0.53 7.79 7.77
CA LYS A 73 0.03 7.56 9.11
C LYS A 73 -0.97 6.86 10.03
N ALA A 74 -0.56 5.77 10.67
CA ALA A 74 -1.33 5.09 11.71
C ALA A 74 -0.54 5.02 13.02
N SER A 75 -1.15 5.39 14.14
CA SER A 75 -0.60 5.18 15.49
C SER A 75 -0.83 3.73 15.95
N PRO A 76 -0.09 3.24 16.97
CA PRO A 76 -0.35 1.91 17.55
C PRO A 76 -1.82 1.70 17.93
N THR A 77 -2.42 2.68 18.62
CA THR A 77 -3.84 2.64 19.00
C THR A 77 -4.75 2.51 17.77
N ALA A 78 -4.50 3.32 16.74
CA ALA A 78 -5.29 3.27 15.51
C ALA A 78 -5.14 1.92 14.80
N ILE A 79 -3.93 1.35 14.77
CA ILE A 79 -3.69 0.01 14.20
C ILE A 79 -4.50 -1.04 14.95
N TYR A 80 -4.48 -1.00 16.28
CA TYR A 80 -5.23 -1.93 17.12
C TYR A 80 -6.74 -1.83 16.85
N SER A 81 -7.31 -0.62 16.86
CA SER A 81 -8.73 -0.40 16.54
C SER A 81 -9.09 -0.88 15.13
N ILE A 82 -8.26 -0.56 14.13
CA ILE A 82 -8.49 -0.97 12.74
C ILE A 82 -8.50 -2.49 12.62
N LEU A 83 -7.57 -3.19 13.28
CA LEU A 83 -7.52 -4.65 13.26
C LEU A 83 -8.72 -5.26 13.98
N TRP A 84 -9.17 -4.68 15.10
CA TRP A 84 -10.38 -5.11 15.78
C TRP A 84 -11.65 -4.94 14.92
N GLU A 85 -11.85 -3.75 14.35
CA GLU A 85 -13.01 -3.42 13.51
C GLU A 85 -13.10 -4.23 12.22
N ASN A 86 -11.94 -4.70 11.74
CA ASN A 86 -11.82 -5.44 10.47
C ASN A 86 -11.15 -6.81 10.68
N ARG A 87 -11.40 -7.44 11.85
CA ARG A 87 -10.73 -8.68 12.26
C ARG A 87 -11.00 -9.89 11.36
N ASP A 88 -12.04 -9.81 10.56
CA ASP A 88 -12.51 -10.82 9.59
C ASP A 88 -12.29 -10.40 8.13
N LYS A 89 -11.53 -9.32 7.89
CA LYS A 89 -11.31 -8.73 6.56
C LYS A 89 -9.83 -8.65 6.20
N ILE A 90 -9.57 -8.40 4.92
CA ILE A 90 -8.24 -8.04 4.46
C ILE A 90 -7.98 -6.57 4.81
N VAL A 91 -6.94 -6.29 5.59
CA VAL A 91 -6.52 -4.94 5.94
C VAL A 91 -5.29 -4.54 5.12
N VAL A 92 -5.43 -3.48 4.31
CA VAL A 92 -4.35 -2.93 3.48
C VAL A 92 -3.79 -1.67 4.11
N PHE A 93 -2.54 -1.70 4.56
CA PHE A 93 -1.79 -0.53 5.02
C PHE A 93 -0.99 0.05 3.86
N ASP A 94 -1.47 1.15 3.25
CA ASP A 94 -0.87 1.80 2.08
C ASP A 94 -0.09 3.06 2.49
N GLU A 95 1.21 3.08 2.22
CA GLU A 95 2.12 4.17 2.57
C GLU A 95 2.17 4.49 4.09
N CYS A 96 1.86 3.50 4.94
CA CYS A 96 1.92 3.63 6.40
C CYS A 96 3.34 3.36 6.94
N ASP A 97 4.37 3.91 6.32
CA ASP A 97 5.79 3.61 6.59
C ASP A 97 6.25 3.94 8.03
N ASN A 98 5.47 4.75 8.77
CA ASN A 98 5.72 5.00 10.18
C ASN A 98 5.55 3.74 11.05
N ILE A 99 4.74 2.78 10.64
CA ILE A 99 4.53 1.49 11.32
C ILE A 99 5.87 0.77 11.54
N PHE A 100 6.72 0.75 10.51
CA PHE A 100 8.03 0.10 10.58
C PHE A 100 9.07 0.81 11.46
N LYS A 101 8.70 1.95 12.06
CA LYS A 101 9.56 2.73 12.97
C LYS A 101 9.08 2.71 14.41
N ASP A 102 7.92 2.13 14.66
CA ASP A 102 7.25 2.12 15.94
C ASP A 102 7.22 0.69 16.50
N ALA A 103 7.92 0.46 17.61
CA ALA A 103 8.04 -0.87 18.20
C ALA A 103 6.70 -1.40 18.75
N GLU A 104 5.83 -0.53 19.25
CA GLU A 104 4.50 -0.92 19.73
C GLU A 104 3.59 -1.34 18.57
N ALA A 105 3.58 -0.56 17.48
CA ALA A 105 2.86 -0.91 16.24
C ALA A 105 3.33 -2.26 15.68
N LEU A 106 4.65 -2.48 15.64
CA LEU A 106 5.22 -3.74 15.18
C LEU A 106 4.83 -4.93 16.05
N ASN A 107 4.75 -4.75 17.37
CA ASN A 107 4.35 -5.82 18.29
C ASN A 107 2.88 -6.20 18.10
N ILE A 108 1.98 -5.23 17.93
CA ILE A 108 0.56 -5.47 17.62
C ILE A 108 0.45 -6.26 16.31
N LEU A 109 1.17 -5.83 15.27
CA LEU A 109 1.14 -6.48 13.96
C LEU A 109 1.72 -7.89 13.98
N LYS A 110 2.76 -8.15 14.79
CA LYS A 110 3.31 -9.52 14.95
C LYS A 110 2.25 -10.49 15.48
N GLY A 111 1.35 -10.05 16.37
CA GLY A 111 0.20 -10.84 16.80
C GLY A 111 -0.74 -11.17 15.65
N ALA A 112 -1.08 -10.17 14.80
CA ALA A 112 -1.92 -10.37 13.62
C ALA A 112 -1.29 -11.27 12.54
N LEU A 113 0.04 -11.42 12.55
CA LEU A 113 0.82 -12.13 11.54
C LEU A 113 1.41 -13.44 12.07
N ASP A 114 1.02 -13.88 13.26
CA ASP A 114 1.54 -15.12 13.82
C ASP A 114 1.14 -16.32 12.95
N SER A 115 1.98 -17.34 12.94
CA SER A 115 1.74 -18.59 12.21
C SER A 115 0.95 -19.62 13.02
N ASN A 116 0.51 -19.27 14.22
CA ASN A 116 -0.33 -20.13 15.06
C ASN A 116 -1.75 -20.23 14.50
N ASP A 117 -2.46 -21.31 14.86
CA ASP A 117 -3.84 -21.55 14.45
C ASP A 117 -4.79 -20.42 14.91
N PHE A 118 -4.45 -19.76 16.02
CA PHE A 118 -5.14 -18.59 16.55
C PHE A 118 -4.18 -17.39 16.59
N ARG A 119 -4.50 -16.34 15.83
CA ARG A 119 -3.74 -15.09 15.81
C ARG A 119 -4.32 -14.13 16.84
N GLU A 120 -3.85 -14.29 18.07
CA GLU A 120 -4.27 -13.47 19.20
C GLU A 120 -3.58 -12.12 19.19
N ILE A 121 -4.37 -11.07 19.31
CA ILE A 121 -3.87 -9.71 19.51
C ILE A 121 -4.30 -9.23 20.87
N SER A 122 -3.33 -8.97 21.74
CA SER A 122 -3.56 -8.46 23.08
C SER A 122 -2.88 -7.11 23.26
N TRP A 123 -3.58 -6.17 23.89
CA TRP A 123 -3.03 -4.88 24.24
C TRP A 123 -3.36 -4.52 25.68
N ALA A 124 -2.43 -4.84 26.58
CA ALA A 124 -2.55 -4.57 28.01
C ALA A 124 -2.25 -3.09 28.31
N THR A 125 -3.25 -2.24 28.20
CA THR A 125 -3.18 -0.83 28.58
C THR A 125 -4.28 -0.48 29.56
N LYS A 126 -4.04 0.52 30.43
CA LYS A 126 -5.03 1.02 31.41
C LYS A 126 -5.80 2.23 30.86
N ASN A 127 -6.05 2.30 29.57
CA ASN A 127 -6.79 3.40 28.96
C ASN A 127 -8.29 3.31 29.29
N GLU A 128 -8.94 4.46 29.46
CA GLU A 128 -10.39 4.53 29.52
C GLU A 128 -10.99 3.95 28.22
N GLY A 129 -11.99 3.10 28.34
CA GLY A 129 -12.65 2.43 27.22
C GLY A 129 -12.07 1.06 26.86
N MET A 130 -11.03 0.57 27.55
CA MET A 130 -10.59 -0.82 27.38
C MET A 130 -11.48 -1.77 28.14
N VAL A 131 -12.07 -2.72 27.41
CA VAL A 131 -12.92 -3.78 27.92
C VAL A 131 -12.08 -5.04 28.14
N ASN A 132 -12.19 -5.63 29.34
CA ASN A 132 -11.46 -6.86 29.63
C ASN A 132 -12.13 -8.06 28.93
N THR A 133 -11.43 -8.67 28.02
CA THR A 133 -11.85 -9.82 27.20
C THR A 133 -10.82 -10.94 27.22
N SER A 134 -9.81 -10.86 28.12
CA SER A 134 -8.68 -11.81 28.15
C SER A 134 -9.06 -13.25 28.53
N ASP A 135 -10.28 -13.48 28.98
CA ASP A 135 -10.85 -14.79 29.32
C ASP A 135 -11.73 -15.37 28.20
N LEU A 136 -11.81 -14.68 27.05
CA LEU A 136 -12.62 -15.07 25.91
C LEU A 136 -11.72 -15.42 24.72
N ASP A 137 -12.08 -16.48 24.01
CA ASP A 137 -11.41 -16.98 22.80
C ASP A 137 -12.34 -17.04 21.56
N ASP A 138 -13.55 -16.47 21.67
CA ASP A 138 -14.53 -16.35 20.59
C ASP A 138 -14.86 -14.87 20.32
N ASN A 139 -14.68 -14.43 19.07
CA ASN A 139 -14.94 -13.06 18.66
C ASN A 139 -16.40 -12.61 18.82
N ASN A 140 -17.38 -13.54 18.81
CA ASN A 140 -18.77 -13.19 19.05
C ASN A 140 -19.00 -12.86 20.53
N GLU A 141 -18.43 -13.66 21.45
CA GLU A 141 -18.49 -13.39 22.88
C GLU A 141 -17.76 -12.10 23.23
N ILE A 142 -16.60 -11.85 22.62
CA ILE A 142 -15.85 -10.60 22.76
C ILE A 142 -16.70 -9.41 22.30
N THR A 143 -17.34 -9.51 21.12
CA THR A 143 -18.21 -8.47 20.57
C THR A 143 -19.38 -8.18 21.50
N GLN A 144 -20.04 -9.23 22.03
CA GLN A 144 -21.13 -9.08 22.96
C GLN A 144 -20.68 -8.35 24.24
N ARG A 145 -19.54 -8.72 24.82
CA ARG A 145 -19.01 -8.07 26.02
C ARG A 145 -18.65 -6.59 25.78
N VAL A 146 -18.09 -6.27 24.62
CA VAL A 146 -17.81 -4.87 24.24
C VAL A 146 -19.10 -4.07 24.07
N GLN A 147 -20.16 -4.68 23.50
CA GLN A 147 -21.46 -4.03 23.36
C GLN A 147 -22.13 -3.80 24.73
N GLU A 148 -22.15 -4.79 25.61
CA GLU A 148 -22.66 -4.66 26.98
C GLU A 148 -21.96 -3.52 27.74
N TRP A 149 -20.62 -3.44 27.62
CA TRP A 149 -19.85 -2.34 28.21
C TRP A 149 -20.26 -0.97 27.62
N SER A 150 -20.45 -0.88 26.30
CA SER A 150 -20.88 0.35 25.63
C SER A 150 -22.25 0.81 26.14
N ASP A 151 -23.21 -0.12 26.30
CA ASP A 151 -24.56 0.16 26.78
C ASP A 151 -24.53 0.70 28.23
N GLU A 152 -23.68 0.13 29.09
CA GLU A 152 -23.47 0.59 30.46
C GLU A 152 -22.80 1.97 30.54
N HIS A 153 -22.04 2.37 29.52
CA HIS A 153 -21.28 3.61 29.47
C HIS A 153 -21.88 4.66 28.52
N ASN A 154 -23.22 4.66 28.35
CA ASN A 154 -23.95 5.65 27.53
C ASN A 154 -23.54 5.67 26.04
N GLY A 155 -23.27 4.52 25.47
CA GLY A 155 -22.92 4.39 24.06
C GLY A 155 -21.48 4.82 23.72
N LYS A 156 -20.58 4.87 24.70
CA LYS A 156 -19.15 5.08 24.43
C LYS A 156 -18.60 3.88 23.66
N GLU A 157 -17.70 4.15 22.73
CA GLU A 157 -16.97 3.09 22.03
C GLU A 157 -16.00 2.38 22.97
N GLY A 158 -16.18 1.09 23.17
CA GLY A 158 -15.26 0.23 23.89
C GLY A 158 -14.30 -0.49 22.95
N LEU A 159 -13.08 -0.73 23.40
CA LEU A 159 -12.12 -1.58 22.69
C LEU A 159 -11.81 -2.81 23.56
N PRO A 160 -11.84 -4.03 23.02
CA PRO A 160 -11.40 -5.19 23.76
C PRO A 160 -9.89 -5.09 24.03
N ASN A 161 -9.42 -5.62 25.15
CA ASN A 161 -7.98 -5.70 25.40
C ASN A 161 -7.34 -6.97 24.78
N HIS A 162 -8.17 -7.84 24.23
CA HIS A 162 -7.79 -9.08 23.57
C HIS A 162 -8.84 -9.48 22.54
N PHE A 163 -8.43 -9.95 21.36
CA PHE A 163 -9.29 -10.50 20.32
C PHE A 163 -8.51 -11.43 19.37
N ILE A 164 -9.24 -12.21 18.58
CA ILE A 164 -8.69 -13.10 17.55
C ILE A 164 -8.76 -12.39 16.19
N PHE A 165 -7.63 -12.29 15.49
CA PHE A 165 -7.58 -11.76 14.14
C PHE A 165 -7.67 -12.89 13.11
N GLU A 166 -8.74 -12.91 12.35
CA GLU A 166 -9.06 -13.95 11.36
C GLU A 166 -8.79 -13.48 9.91
N GLY A 167 -8.61 -12.18 9.72
CA GLY A 167 -8.36 -11.58 8.41
C GLY A 167 -6.93 -11.68 7.91
N GLU A 168 -6.61 -11.04 6.82
CA GLU A 168 -5.29 -10.96 6.22
C GLU A 168 -4.74 -9.54 6.20
N VAL A 169 -3.42 -9.40 6.04
CA VAL A 169 -2.78 -8.07 6.03
C VAL A 169 -1.93 -7.90 4.77
N ILE A 170 -2.11 -6.76 4.10
CA ILE A 170 -1.24 -6.31 3.01
C ILE A 170 -0.56 -5.01 3.39
N PHE A 171 0.76 -4.97 3.32
CA PHE A 171 1.55 -3.74 3.47
C PHE A 171 2.05 -3.28 2.11
N ILE A 172 1.85 -1.99 1.82
CA ILE A 172 2.42 -1.32 0.63
C ILE A 172 3.34 -0.21 1.14
N SER A 173 4.63 -0.34 0.85
CA SER A 173 5.66 0.59 1.31
C SER A 173 6.49 1.14 0.16
N ASN A 174 6.94 2.39 0.30
CA ASN A 174 7.93 2.99 -0.57
C ASN A 174 9.36 2.85 -0.03
N LEU A 175 9.52 2.26 1.16
CA LEU A 175 10.82 1.90 1.71
C LEU A 175 11.42 0.71 0.94
N LYS A 176 12.73 0.59 0.96
CA LYS A 176 13.42 -0.60 0.45
C LYS A 176 13.24 -1.76 1.45
N LYS A 177 13.13 -2.98 0.95
CA LYS A 177 13.09 -4.19 1.79
C LYS A 177 14.23 -4.23 2.81
N SER A 178 15.44 -3.82 2.42
CA SER A 178 16.61 -3.74 3.30
C SER A 178 16.47 -2.71 4.43
N GLU A 179 15.71 -1.66 4.25
CA GLU A 179 15.46 -0.64 5.29
C GLU A 179 14.48 -1.18 6.35
N ILE A 180 13.46 -1.94 5.92
CA ILE A 180 12.52 -2.61 6.82
C ILE A 180 13.24 -3.73 7.57
N TYR A 181 14.05 -4.56 6.88
CA TYR A 181 14.84 -5.63 7.49
C TYR A 181 15.73 -5.15 8.63
N LYS A 182 16.39 -4.01 8.47
CA LYS A 182 17.24 -3.43 9.52
C LYS A 182 16.48 -3.02 10.76
N LYS A 183 15.17 -2.79 10.66
CA LYS A 183 14.31 -2.35 11.76
C LYS A 183 13.67 -3.53 12.48
N ASP A 184 13.09 -4.45 11.75
CA ASP A 184 12.48 -5.65 12.30
C ASP A 184 12.52 -6.80 11.29
N SER A 185 13.47 -7.70 11.47
CA SER A 185 13.58 -8.90 10.64
C SER A 185 12.45 -9.90 10.93
N ALA A 186 11.86 -9.88 12.14
CA ALA A 186 10.82 -10.81 12.53
C ALA A 186 9.50 -10.56 11.80
N LEU A 187 9.19 -9.30 11.44
CA LEU A 187 8.05 -8.99 10.59
C LEU A 187 8.21 -9.62 9.21
N LEU A 188 9.41 -9.51 8.61
CA LEU A 188 9.68 -10.04 7.28
C LEU A 188 9.61 -11.57 7.20
N THR A 189 9.90 -12.27 8.30
CA THR A 189 9.78 -13.73 8.33
C THR A 189 8.34 -14.22 8.39
N ARG A 190 7.40 -13.33 8.77
CA ARG A 190 5.96 -13.61 8.85
C ARG A 190 5.17 -13.19 7.60
N CYS A 191 5.80 -12.44 6.70
CA CYS A 191 5.18 -11.97 5.46
C CYS A 191 5.86 -12.58 4.24
N THR A 192 5.08 -12.90 3.22
CA THR A 192 5.64 -12.99 1.87
C THR A 192 6.03 -11.60 1.41
N CYS A 193 7.20 -11.46 0.78
CA CYS A 193 7.75 -10.14 0.44
C CYS A 193 8.03 -10.05 -1.05
N ILE A 194 7.46 -9.04 -1.71
CA ILE A 194 7.78 -8.66 -3.09
C ILE A 194 8.46 -7.30 -3.09
N ASP A 195 9.58 -7.18 -3.80
CA ASP A 195 10.26 -5.89 -3.99
C ASP A 195 10.15 -5.45 -5.45
N ILE A 196 9.41 -4.36 -5.69
CA ILE A 196 9.15 -3.84 -7.04
C ILE A 196 10.15 -2.73 -7.33
N VAL A 197 11.29 -3.10 -7.90
CA VAL A 197 12.35 -2.17 -8.30
C VAL A 197 12.48 -2.19 -9.81
N LEU A 198 12.04 -1.14 -10.47
CA LEU A 198 12.05 -1.01 -11.93
C LEU A 198 13.12 -0.01 -12.38
N SER A 199 13.82 -0.31 -13.48
CA SER A 199 14.61 0.67 -14.21
C SER A 199 13.70 1.73 -14.85
N ALA A 200 14.26 2.86 -15.28
CA ALA A 200 13.50 3.86 -16.04
C ALA A 200 12.82 3.24 -17.28
N GLN A 201 13.52 2.34 -17.97
CA GLN A 201 12.97 1.60 -19.11
C GLN A 201 11.86 0.64 -18.69
N GLY A 202 12.02 -0.05 -17.55
CA GLY A 202 10.98 -0.92 -16.97
C GLY A 202 9.73 -0.14 -16.61
N VAL A 203 9.86 1.04 -16.01
CA VAL A 203 8.71 1.94 -15.75
C VAL A 203 8.02 2.34 -17.04
N MET A 204 8.78 2.70 -18.09
CA MET A 204 8.19 3.06 -19.39
C MET A 204 7.47 1.87 -20.03
N LYS A 205 8.04 0.64 -19.96
CA LYS A 205 7.41 -0.59 -20.43
C LYS A 205 6.09 -0.84 -19.67
N ARG A 206 6.12 -0.75 -18.34
CA ARG A 206 4.91 -0.88 -17.51
C ARG A 206 3.85 0.17 -17.84
N MET A 207 4.29 1.41 -18.04
CA MET A 207 3.40 2.50 -18.42
C MET A 207 2.71 2.22 -19.77
N GLU A 208 3.45 1.73 -20.76
CA GLU A 208 2.91 1.34 -22.08
C GLU A 208 1.80 0.29 -21.94
N THR A 209 2.03 -0.77 -21.15
CA THR A 209 1.06 -1.83 -20.90
C THR A 209 -0.24 -1.31 -20.28
N VAL A 210 -0.16 -0.37 -19.32
CA VAL A 210 -1.33 0.10 -18.58
C VAL A 210 -1.94 1.39 -19.13
N LEU A 211 -1.25 2.07 -20.06
CA LEU A 211 -1.68 3.36 -20.63
C LEU A 211 -3.13 3.37 -21.14
N PRO A 212 -3.64 2.33 -21.84
CA PRO A 212 -5.03 2.29 -22.29
C PRO A 212 -6.04 2.42 -21.13
N HIS A 213 -5.69 1.90 -19.96
CA HIS A 213 -6.56 1.80 -18.78
C HIS A 213 -6.43 2.98 -17.81
N ILE A 214 -5.40 3.83 -17.98
CA ILE A 214 -5.19 5.00 -17.09
C ILE A 214 -6.28 6.04 -17.36
N LYS A 215 -7.00 6.39 -16.29
CA LYS A 215 -7.90 7.56 -16.25
C LYS A 215 -7.18 8.73 -15.59
N ILE A 216 -7.36 9.91 -16.13
CA ILE A 216 -6.77 11.15 -15.63
C ILE A 216 -7.89 12.10 -15.25
N TYR A 217 -7.81 12.59 -14.03
CA TYR A 217 -8.81 13.48 -13.48
C TYR A 217 -8.24 14.89 -13.28
N LYS A 218 -9.06 15.90 -13.57
CA LYS A 218 -8.75 17.27 -13.17
C LYS A 218 -8.64 17.30 -11.64
N SER A 219 -7.65 18.03 -11.13
CA SER A 219 -7.49 18.20 -9.68
C SER A 219 -8.78 18.69 -9.05
N LEU A 220 -9.17 18.11 -7.92
CA LEU A 220 -10.30 18.55 -7.13
C LEU A 220 -10.08 20.03 -6.73
N GLY A 221 -11.02 20.90 -7.05
CA GLY A 221 -11.05 22.25 -6.48
C GLY A 221 -11.30 22.17 -4.96
N ALA A 222 -10.99 23.23 -4.22
CA ALA A 222 -11.13 23.33 -2.76
C ALA A 222 -12.57 23.07 -2.21
N LYS A 223 -13.54 22.75 -3.05
CA LYS A 223 -14.96 22.50 -2.71
C LYS A 223 -15.46 21.10 -3.07
N GLY A 224 -14.57 20.09 -3.21
CA GLY A 224 -14.98 18.69 -3.30
C GLY A 224 -15.85 18.33 -4.51
N SER A 225 -15.74 19.05 -5.63
CA SER A 225 -16.33 18.59 -6.88
C SER A 225 -15.60 17.35 -7.36
N ASP A 226 -16.33 16.28 -7.66
CA ASP A 226 -15.78 15.06 -8.26
C ASP A 226 -14.85 15.44 -9.41
N GLY A 227 -13.61 14.93 -9.36
CA GLY A 227 -12.60 15.25 -10.37
C GLY A 227 -13.15 14.91 -11.75
N LYS A 228 -13.33 15.94 -12.60
CA LYS A 228 -13.80 15.72 -13.96
C LYS A 228 -12.80 14.84 -14.70
N ASP A 229 -13.25 13.74 -15.27
CA ASP A 229 -12.45 12.92 -16.17
C ASP A 229 -12.03 13.75 -17.38
N ILE A 230 -10.73 13.92 -17.56
CA ILE A 230 -10.12 14.70 -18.66
C ILE A 230 -9.31 13.79 -19.57
N THR A 231 -9.54 12.48 -19.50
CA THR A 231 -8.81 11.50 -20.26
C THR A 231 -9.09 11.61 -21.76
N ASP A 232 -8.04 11.92 -22.51
CA ASP A 232 -8.04 11.89 -23.97
C ASP A 232 -6.98 10.89 -24.46
N PRO A 233 -7.38 9.84 -25.18
CA PRO A 233 -6.44 8.80 -25.64
C PRO A 233 -5.32 9.34 -26.53
N ALA A 234 -5.62 10.33 -27.40
CA ALA A 234 -4.62 10.90 -28.30
C ALA A 234 -3.58 11.73 -27.51
N LEU A 235 -4.04 12.53 -26.54
CA LEU A 235 -3.13 13.27 -25.66
C LEU A 235 -2.31 12.35 -24.77
N LYS A 236 -2.88 11.24 -24.28
CA LYS A 236 -2.13 10.24 -23.53
C LYS A 236 -0.98 9.68 -24.36
N GLN A 237 -1.25 9.31 -25.59
CA GLN A 237 -0.24 8.77 -26.49
C GLN A 237 0.83 9.82 -26.82
N GLU A 238 0.44 11.05 -27.15
CA GLU A 238 1.38 12.15 -27.40
C GLU A 238 2.36 12.40 -26.23
N VAL A 239 1.82 12.45 -25.02
CA VAL A 239 2.65 12.65 -23.82
C VAL A 239 3.55 11.44 -23.55
N PHE A 240 3.06 10.24 -23.74
CA PHE A 240 3.84 9.03 -23.56
C PHE A 240 4.99 8.94 -24.59
N ASP A 241 4.72 9.22 -25.86
CA ASP A 241 5.72 9.21 -26.92
C ASP A 241 6.79 10.29 -26.68
N PHE A 242 6.39 11.47 -26.18
CA PHE A 242 7.34 12.49 -25.75
C PHE A 242 8.23 11.99 -24.60
N MET A 243 7.65 11.34 -23.59
CA MET A 243 8.41 10.79 -22.46
C MET A 243 9.36 9.66 -22.87
N LYS A 244 9.03 8.88 -23.93
CA LYS A 244 9.94 7.88 -24.52
C LYS A 244 11.06 8.47 -25.37
N SER A 245 10.93 9.72 -25.81
CA SER A 245 11.90 10.34 -26.71
C SER A 245 13.27 10.55 -26.06
N ASP A 246 14.31 10.51 -26.90
CA ASP A 246 15.66 10.86 -26.48
C ASP A 246 15.75 12.28 -25.92
N GLU A 247 14.95 13.20 -26.47
CA GLU A 247 14.84 14.58 -26.00
C GLU A 247 14.47 14.64 -24.51
N PHE A 248 13.50 13.83 -24.08
CA PHE A 248 13.06 13.79 -22.68
C PHE A 248 14.03 12.97 -21.82
N MET A 249 14.34 11.75 -22.23
CA MET A 249 15.12 10.79 -21.43
C MET A 249 16.57 11.23 -21.20
N LYS A 250 17.18 11.90 -22.16
CA LYS A 250 18.57 12.38 -22.07
C LYS A 250 18.69 13.80 -21.50
N ASN A 251 17.56 14.47 -21.23
CA ASN A 251 17.58 15.82 -20.69
C ASN A 251 18.24 15.85 -19.30
N PRO A 252 19.22 16.77 -19.04
CA PRO A 252 19.91 16.86 -17.76
C PRO A 252 18.97 17.08 -16.55
N LYS A 253 17.80 17.70 -16.77
CA LYS A 253 16.80 17.93 -15.71
C LYS A 253 15.99 16.67 -15.39
N VAL A 254 15.98 15.67 -16.23
CA VAL A 254 15.24 14.39 -16.09
C VAL A 254 16.18 13.25 -15.71
N ARG A 255 17.39 13.27 -16.25
CA ARG A 255 18.40 12.23 -16.05
C ARG A 255 18.70 12.02 -14.56
N GLY A 256 18.58 10.77 -14.12
CA GLY A 256 18.80 10.38 -12.71
C GLY A 256 17.62 10.64 -11.78
N LYS A 257 16.50 11.18 -12.29
CA LYS A 257 15.28 11.34 -11.52
C LYS A 257 14.34 10.12 -11.66
N SER A 258 13.50 9.91 -10.67
CA SER A 258 12.52 8.83 -10.70
C SER A 258 11.41 9.15 -11.69
N LEU A 259 11.29 8.31 -12.73
CA LEU A 259 10.13 8.32 -13.63
C LEU A 259 9.04 7.44 -13.00
N ASN A 260 7.79 7.91 -13.04
CA ASN A 260 6.65 7.19 -12.50
C ASN A 260 5.33 7.75 -13.07
N PHE A 261 4.20 7.10 -12.74
CA PHE A 261 2.88 7.55 -13.21
C PHE A 261 2.50 8.95 -12.74
N ASN A 262 3.00 9.42 -11.60
CA ASN A 262 2.74 10.79 -11.14
C ASN A 262 3.44 11.83 -12.03
N VAL A 263 4.60 11.51 -12.56
CA VAL A 263 5.30 12.36 -13.55
C VAL A 263 4.49 12.43 -14.84
N PHE A 264 4.00 11.28 -15.31
CA PHE A 264 3.12 11.22 -16.49
C PHE A 264 1.85 12.06 -16.30
N ASP A 265 1.15 11.92 -15.17
CA ASP A 265 -0.07 12.69 -14.86
C ASP A 265 0.19 14.20 -14.88
N LYS A 266 1.30 14.65 -14.28
CA LYS A 266 1.71 16.06 -14.29
C LYS A 266 1.95 16.57 -15.71
N ILE A 267 2.69 15.83 -16.52
CA ILE A 267 3.00 16.21 -17.90
C ILE A 267 1.73 16.23 -18.76
N TYR A 268 0.88 15.22 -18.59
CA TYR A 268 -0.43 15.20 -19.26
C TYR A 268 -1.25 16.44 -18.96
N LYS A 269 -1.36 16.83 -17.70
CA LYS A 269 -2.09 18.04 -17.28
C LYS A 269 -1.50 19.32 -17.85
N LEU A 270 -0.17 19.42 -17.97
CA LEU A 270 0.48 20.54 -18.67
C LEU A 270 0.05 20.58 -20.14
N ARG A 271 0.08 19.44 -20.83
CA ARG A 271 -0.33 19.38 -22.24
C ARG A 271 -1.83 19.66 -22.42
N TRP A 272 -2.66 19.05 -21.57
CA TRP A 272 -4.11 19.25 -21.59
C TRP A 272 -4.53 20.70 -21.35
N SER A 273 -3.76 21.45 -20.56
CA SER A 273 -4.05 22.88 -20.28
C SER A 273 -3.88 23.81 -21.48
N GLY A 274 -3.38 23.31 -22.60
CA GLY A 274 -3.15 24.11 -23.80
C GLY A 274 -1.88 24.98 -23.78
N LEU A 275 -0.98 24.76 -22.81
CA LEU A 275 0.29 25.50 -22.76
C LEU A 275 1.16 25.18 -23.97
N GLU A 276 1.53 26.20 -24.76
CA GLU A 276 2.37 26.03 -25.95
C GLU A 276 3.75 25.43 -25.62
N ASN A 277 4.35 25.86 -24.50
CA ASN A 277 5.67 25.42 -24.04
C ASN A 277 5.61 24.25 -23.03
N TRP A 278 4.60 23.40 -23.12
CA TRP A 278 4.43 22.28 -22.17
C TRP A 278 5.61 21.32 -22.13
N LYS A 279 6.26 21.06 -23.25
CA LYS A 279 7.47 20.19 -23.33
C LYS A 279 8.62 20.73 -22.50
N GLU A 280 8.90 22.03 -22.57
CA GLU A 280 9.95 22.66 -21.75
C GLU A 280 9.64 22.55 -20.26
N ARG A 281 8.38 22.71 -19.89
CA ARG A 281 7.92 22.60 -18.50
C ARG A 281 7.91 21.15 -18.00
N ALA A 282 7.70 20.19 -18.88
CA ALA A 282 7.71 18.77 -18.56
C ALA A 282 9.03 18.30 -17.96
N PHE A 283 10.18 18.89 -18.39
CA PHE A 283 11.48 18.58 -17.82
C PHE A 283 11.63 18.89 -16.33
N ASN A 284 10.75 19.72 -15.77
CA ASN A 284 10.72 20.04 -14.34
C ASN A 284 9.75 19.14 -13.54
N CYS A 285 9.00 18.25 -14.20
CA CYS A 285 8.03 17.36 -13.55
C CYS A 285 8.68 16.12 -12.94
N GLY A 286 9.87 15.73 -13.36
CA GLY A 286 10.63 14.65 -12.77
C GLY A 286 10.93 14.94 -11.29
N GLY A 287 10.64 13.97 -10.42
CA GLY A 287 10.84 14.07 -8.95
C GLY A 287 12.29 13.93 -8.53
#